data_497a415bab35d54778d5db4a3e89205f
#
_entry.id   497a415bab35d54778d5db4a3e89205f
#
_cell.length_a   1.000
_cell.length_b   1.000
_cell.length_c   1.000
_cell.angle_alpha   90.00
_cell.angle_beta   90.00
_cell.angle_gamma   90.00
#
_symmetry.space_group_name_H-M   'P 1'
#
loop_
_entity.id
_entity.type
_entity.pdbx_description
1 polymer ?
#
loop_
_entity_poly.entity_id
_entity_poly.type
_entity_poly.pdbx_seq_one_letter_code
_entity_poly.pdbx_strand_id
1 'polypeptide(L)'
;MPISKKQSMRLVRLVAQLKENRYPNCESFAATMRQADLTENLNLACSAKTIYRDIQTLKTDYGAPIKFDATRNGYYLSHHGWTFSCPYVDDNEMVAAILGARVAEHIFPSPLRQEIRDAVDNLLTANNPDFLDHTQMDSLVVIPSNRVEIDANVFIPLFHAWQNHEICRITYQSSHRDITERKFEPHVLVFYDGVWYAKGFCHLKKDVRALALSRMKAVVPTGITFTPNQKIIRSATEESLFEPEIVKNVVIRCDSYLSSLVQTHPLHPEQEIVPLPDGGCELHIKAMSKYRLVTWTMRQCSNAEIVSPASVRKHILDLAKEVVKKHSKKISTNT
;
A
#
# COMPACT_ATOMS: atom_id res chain seq x y z
N MET A 1 9.51 14.16 30.87
CA MET A 1 10.45 13.03 30.70
C MET A 1 9.95 12.15 29.57
N PRO A 2 10.78 11.69 28.67
CA PRO A 2 10.33 10.78 27.62
C PRO A 2 9.75 9.51 28.25
N ILE A 3 8.61 9.08 27.75
CA ILE A 3 7.91 7.88 28.22
C ILE A 3 8.63 6.64 27.64
N SER A 4 8.96 5.66 28.48
CA SER A 4 9.59 4.44 28.02
C SER A 4 8.60 3.55 27.26
N LYS A 5 9.07 2.69 26.33
CA LYS A 5 8.24 1.71 25.59
C LYS A 5 7.33 0.91 26.53
N LYS A 6 7.88 0.42 27.64
CA LYS A 6 7.12 -0.34 28.64
C LYS A 6 6.00 0.49 29.27
N GLN A 7 6.25 1.76 29.57
CA GLN A 7 5.24 2.66 30.11
C GLN A 7 4.15 2.95 29.06
N SER A 8 4.52 3.23 27.81
CA SER A 8 3.57 3.48 26.72
C SER A 8 2.63 2.29 26.52
N MET A 9 3.16 1.07 26.47
CA MET A 9 2.33 -0.13 26.35
C MET A 9 1.38 -0.32 27.53
N ARG A 10 1.80 0.00 28.75
CA ARG A 10 0.90 -0.02 29.93
C ARG A 10 -0.19 1.06 29.83
N LEU A 11 0.18 2.28 29.42
CA LEU A 11 -0.79 3.37 29.25
C LEU A 11 -1.86 3.02 28.21
N VAL A 12 -1.47 2.49 27.04
CA VAL A 12 -2.41 2.06 26.00
C VAL A 12 -3.39 1.00 26.54
N ARG A 13 -2.87 -0.03 27.22
CA ARG A 13 -3.72 -1.10 27.81
C ARG A 13 -4.63 -0.60 28.91
N LEU A 14 -4.14 0.35 29.74
CA LEU A 14 -4.95 0.97 30.79
C LEU A 14 -6.10 1.80 30.18
N VAL A 15 -5.79 2.61 29.17
CA VAL A 15 -6.80 3.40 28.46
C VAL A 15 -7.85 2.51 27.79
N ALA A 16 -7.44 1.38 27.20
CA ALA A 16 -8.40 0.41 26.63
C ALA A 16 -9.40 -0.08 27.68
N GLN A 17 -8.92 -0.50 28.87
CA GLN A 17 -9.82 -0.94 29.95
C GLN A 17 -10.72 0.20 30.47
N LEU A 18 -10.20 1.43 30.56
CA LEU A 18 -10.99 2.59 30.96
C LEU A 18 -12.10 2.91 29.95
N LYS A 19 -11.81 2.82 28.65
CA LYS A 19 -12.81 3.01 27.55
C LYS A 19 -13.88 1.93 27.53
N GLU A 20 -13.52 0.71 27.87
CA GLU A 20 -14.44 -0.43 27.98
C GLU A 20 -15.25 -0.41 29.30
N ASN A 21 -15.08 0.59 30.16
CA ASN A 21 -15.72 0.72 31.48
C ASN A 21 -15.49 -0.51 32.39
N ARG A 22 -14.29 -1.07 32.36
CA ARG A 22 -13.91 -2.23 33.20
C ARG A 22 -13.55 -1.85 34.62
N TYR A 23 -13.49 -0.56 34.95
CA TYR A 23 -13.15 -0.01 36.27
C TYR A 23 -11.85 -0.59 36.87
N PRO A 24 -10.70 -0.54 36.15
CA PRO A 24 -9.45 -1.04 36.70
C PRO A 24 -9.04 -0.25 37.91
N ASN A 25 -8.52 -0.94 38.95
CA ASN A 25 -7.79 -0.29 40.05
C ASN A 25 -6.30 -0.64 39.93
N CYS A 26 -5.45 0.01 40.75
CA CYS A 26 -4.00 -0.16 40.63
C CYS A 26 -3.54 -1.59 40.85
N GLU A 27 -4.19 -2.34 41.76
CA GLU A 27 -3.82 -3.73 42.08
C GLU A 27 -4.32 -4.70 40.99
N SER A 28 -5.58 -4.57 40.58
CA SER A 28 -6.16 -5.42 39.53
C SER A 28 -5.44 -5.25 38.21
N PHE A 29 -5.10 -4.00 37.84
CA PHE A 29 -4.36 -3.76 36.60
C PHE A 29 -2.91 -4.23 36.67
N ALA A 30 -2.23 -4.07 37.83
CA ALA A 30 -0.89 -4.64 38.01
C ALA A 30 -0.90 -6.18 37.92
N ALA A 31 -1.95 -6.85 38.40
CA ALA A 31 -2.13 -8.28 38.21
C ALA A 31 -2.32 -8.66 36.74
N THR A 32 -3.12 -7.91 35.98
CA THR A 32 -3.30 -8.08 34.54
C THR A 32 -1.96 -7.95 33.79
N MET A 33 -1.11 -6.97 34.15
CA MET A 33 0.20 -6.78 33.54
C MET A 33 1.16 -7.94 33.82
N ARG A 34 1.11 -8.50 35.03
CA ARG A 34 1.90 -9.71 35.38
C ARG A 34 1.44 -10.92 34.57
N GLN A 35 0.14 -11.09 34.37
CA GLN A 35 -0.39 -12.20 33.58
C GLN A 35 -0.04 -12.06 32.09
N ALA A 36 -0.14 -10.85 31.53
CA ALA A 36 0.28 -10.56 30.17
C ALA A 36 1.79 -10.85 29.95
N ASP A 37 2.60 -10.58 30.96
CA ASP A 37 4.03 -10.87 30.91
C ASP A 37 4.33 -12.38 30.81
N LEU A 38 3.55 -13.20 31.49
CA LEU A 38 3.67 -14.66 31.45
C LEU A 38 3.24 -15.26 30.11
N THR A 39 2.26 -14.61 29.44
CA THR A 39 1.69 -15.13 28.19
C THR A 39 2.36 -14.56 26.95
N GLU A 40 2.78 -13.28 26.98
CA GLU A 40 3.24 -12.54 25.81
C GLU A 40 4.75 -12.17 25.89
N ASN A 41 5.41 -12.44 27.01
CA ASN A 41 6.85 -12.15 27.27
C ASN A 41 7.25 -10.69 26.99
N LEU A 42 6.36 -9.72 27.32
CA LEU A 42 6.52 -8.29 27.00
C LEU A 42 7.27 -7.50 28.09
N ASN A 43 7.61 -8.13 29.21
CA ASN A 43 8.29 -7.52 30.36
C ASN A 43 7.55 -6.26 30.90
N LEU A 44 6.20 -6.38 31.01
CA LEU A 44 5.29 -5.31 31.46
C LEU A 44 4.95 -5.40 32.95
N ALA A 45 5.36 -6.46 33.65
CA ALA A 45 5.11 -6.66 35.07
C ALA A 45 5.55 -5.44 35.89
N CYS A 46 4.66 -4.94 36.73
CA CYS A 46 4.91 -3.75 37.53
C CYS A 46 4.12 -3.75 38.84
N SER A 47 4.46 -2.84 39.74
CA SER A 47 3.76 -2.66 41.02
C SER A 47 2.51 -1.78 40.89
N ALA A 48 1.58 -1.90 41.83
CA ALA A 48 0.43 -1.01 41.93
C ALA A 48 0.83 0.49 42.03
N LYS A 49 1.96 0.79 42.68
CA LYS A 49 2.53 2.13 42.76
C LYS A 49 2.93 2.67 41.38
N THR A 50 3.43 1.81 40.50
CA THR A 50 3.76 2.17 39.10
C THR A 50 2.47 2.50 38.33
N ILE A 51 1.43 1.69 38.48
CA ILE A 51 0.14 1.96 37.84
C ILE A 51 -0.49 3.26 38.34
N TYR A 52 -0.39 3.58 39.63
CA TYR A 52 -0.83 4.86 40.17
C TYR A 52 -0.12 6.03 39.48
N ARG A 53 1.21 5.93 39.28
CA ARG A 53 1.98 6.95 38.54
C ARG A 53 1.54 7.05 37.09
N ASP A 54 1.30 5.93 36.44
CA ASP A 54 0.79 5.91 35.06
C ASP A 54 -0.58 6.60 34.95
N ILE A 55 -1.48 6.40 35.94
CA ILE A 55 -2.76 7.12 35.99
C ILE A 55 -2.54 8.63 36.19
N GLN A 56 -1.59 9.04 37.04
CA GLN A 56 -1.27 10.47 37.21
C GLN A 56 -0.69 11.05 35.93
N THR A 57 0.21 10.35 35.25
CA THR A 57 0.72 10.76 33.93
C THR A 57 -0.42 10.98 32.93
N LEU A 58 -1.38 10.05 32.84
CA LEU A 58 -2.55 10.25 31.98
C LEU A 58 -3.37 11.49 32.33
N LYS A 59 -3.53 11.78 33.63
CA LYS A 59 -4.28 12.95 34.07
C LYS A 59 -3.54 14.26 33.82
N THR A 60 -2.25 14.32 34.17
CA THR A 60 -1.48 15.57 34.16
C THR A 60 -0.92 15.90 32.79
N ASP A 61 -0.35 14.91 32.11
CA ASP A 61 0.39 15.13 30.86
C ASP A 61 -0.51 14.99 29.62
N TYR A 62 -1.55 14.14 29.72
CA TYR A 62 -2.48 13.88 28.61
C TYR A 62 -3.91 14.40 28.85
N GLY A 63 -4.16 15.07 29.96
CA GLY A 63 -5.47 15.65 30.25
C GLY A 63 -6.60 14.64 30.36
N ALA A 64 -6.30 13.36 30.69
CA ALA A 64 -7.31 12.31 30.76
C ALA A 64 -8.34 12.59 31.86
N PRO A 65 -9.64 12.61 31.57
CA PRO A 65 -10.69 12.88 32.52
C PRO A 65 -11.01 11.64 33.38
N ILE A 66 -9.99 11.10 34.07
CA ILE A 66 -10.07 9.88 34.87
C ILE A 66 -10.56 10.24 36.28
N LYS A 67 -11.64 9.59 36.74
CA LYS A 67 -12.16 9.65 38.10
C LYS A 67 -12.13 8.27 38.74
N PHE A 68 -12.26 8.25 40.08
CA PHE A 68 -12.35 7.01 40.85
C PHE A 68 -13.77 6.82 41.34
N ASP A 69 -14.31 5.63 41.12
CA ASP A 69 -15.61 5.19 41.64
C ASP A 69 -15.38 4.31 42.88
N ALA A 70 -15.76 4.83 44.04
CA ALA A 70 -15.59 4.13 45.31
C ALA A 70 -16.50 2.87 45.42
N THR A 71 -17.67 2.89 44.77
CA THR A 71 -18.63 1.77 44.80
C THR A 71 -18.09 0.59 44.00
N ARG A 72 -17.48 0.85 42.84
CA ARG A 72 -16.89 -0.16 41.96
C ARG A 72 -15.42 -0.41 42.23
N ASN A 73 -14.84 0.34 43.15
CA ASN A 73 -13.44 0.29 43.56
C ASN A 73 -12.48 0.35 42.33
N GLY A 74 -12.77 1.29 41.41
CA GLY A 74 -11.97 1.38 40.19
C GLY A 74 -12.03 2.73 39.50
N TYR A 75 -11.09 2.96 38.57
CA TYR A 75 -11.02 4.18 37.77
C TYR A 75 -11.92 4.07 36.53
N TYR A 76 -12.42 5.22 36.05
CA TYR A 76 -13.23 5.33 34.85
C TYR A 76 -12.99 6.67 34.16
N LEU A 77 -13.36 6.77 32.87
CA LEU A 77 -13.36 8.03 32.13
C LEU A 77 -14.70 8.75 32.31
N SER A 78 -14.67 9.96 32.91
CA SER A 78 -15.87 10.77 33.08
C SER A 78 -16.34 11.42 31.77
N HIS A 79 -15.54 11.37 30.71
CA HIS A 79 -15.87 11.87 29.38
C HIS A 79 -15.35 10.90 28.31
N HIS A 80 -16.27 10.22 27.59
CA HIS A 80 -15.94 9.18 26.63
C HIS A 80 -15.36 9.71 25.30
N GLY A 81 -15.53 11.00 25.00
CA GLY A 81 -14.97 11.62 23.81
C GLY A 81 -13.46 11.92 23.88
N TRP A 82 -12.83 11.70 25.05
CA TRP A 82 -11.38 11.86 25.16
C TRP A 82 -10.63 10.75 24.44
N THR A 83 -9.62 11.14 23.68
CA THR A 83 -8.77 10.22 22.93
C THR A 83 -7.35 10.26 23.47
N PHE A 84 -6.72 9.11 23.59
CA PHE A 84 -5.33 8.96 23.96
C PHE A 84 -4.52 8.65 22.71
N SER A 85 -3.56 9.50 22.39
CA SER A 85 -2.56 9.25 21.36
C SER A 85 -1.21 9.11 22.07
N CYS A 86 -0.65 7.91 22.01
CA CYS A 86 0.70 7.64 22.50
C CYS A 86 1.63 7.61 21.28
N PRO A 87 2.52 8.60 21.14
CA PRO A 87 3.38 8.70 19.95
C PRO A 87 4.62 7.79 20.02
N TYR A 88 4.66 6.85 20.96
CA TYR A 88 5.83 5.99 21.10
C TYR A 88 5.93 5.01 19.92
N VAL A 89 6.97 5.19 19.15
CA VAL A 89 7.40 4.32 18.05
C VAL A 89 8.82 3.86 18.37
N ASP A 90 9.13 2.58 18.27
CA ASP A 90 10.50 2.11 18.50
C ASP A 90 11.39 2.38 17.27
N ASP A 91 12.72 2.21 17.42
CA ASP A 91 13.67 2.53 16.37
C ASP A 91 13.42 1.75 15.07
N ASN A 92 12.99 0.47 15.16
CA ASN A 92 12.65 -0.34 13.98
C ASN A 92 11.35 0.13 13.31
N GLU A 93 10.34 0.45 14.12
CA GLU A 93 9.07 1.02 13.65
C GLU A 93 9.31 2.39 13.02
N MET A 94 10.23 3.18 13.57
CA MET A 94 10.64 4.47 13.01
C MET A 94 11.31 4.29 11.65
N VAL A 95 12.28 3.37 11.53
CA VAL A 95 12.89 3.03 10.22
C VAL A 95 11.83 2.63 9.20
N ALA A 96 10.90 1.74 9.60
CA ALA A 96 9.82 1.31 8.71
C ALA A 96 8.90 2.45 8.27
N ALA A 97 8.56 3.38 9.19
CA ALA A 97 7.75 4.55 8.88
C ALA A 97 8.47 5.48 7.88
N ILE A 98 9.76 5.75 8.10
CA ILE A 98 10.58 6.59 7.21
C ILE A 98 10.69 5.98 5.81
N LEU A 99 11.04 4.68 5.73
CA LEU A 99 11.14 3.97 4.45
C LEU A 99 9.80 3.97 3.71
N GLY A 100 8.69 3.69 4.42
CA GLY A 100 7.35 3.74 3.86
C GLY A 100 6.97 5.12 3.34
N ALA A 101 7.29 6.18 4.09
CA ALA A 101 7.05 7.56 3.69
C ALA A 101 7.84 7.95 2.45
N ARG A 102 9.13 7.58 2.35
CA ARG A 102 9.96 7.85 1.18
C ARG A 102 9.40 7.19 -0.09
N VAL A 103 8.90 5.96 0.01
CA VAL A 103 8.20 5.32 -1.11
C VAL A 103 6.91 6.07 -1.43
N ALA A 104 6.11 6.40 -0.42
CA ALA A 104 4.82 7.06 -0.56
C ALA A 104 4.92 8.44 -1.21
N GLU A 105 5.96 9.23 -0.90
CA GLU A 105 6.22 10.53 -1.52
C GLU A 105 6.29 10.48 -3.06
N HIS A 106 6.67 9.35 -3.62
CA HIS A 106 6.79 9.19 -5.07
C HIS A 106 5.53 8.69 -5.77
N ILE A 107 4.59 8.13 -5.00
CA ILE A 107 3.38 7.52 -5.55
C ILE A 107 2.12 8.35 -5.29
N PHE A 108 2.14 9.26 -4.31
CA PHE A 108 0.99 10.11 -3.99
C PHE A 108 1.10 11.52 -4.59
N PRO A 109 -0.05 12.16 -4.94
CA PRO A 109 -0.07 13.55 -5.37
C PRO A 109 0.14 14.53 -4.21
N SER A 110 0.54 15.79 -4.52
CA SER A 110 0.40 16.88 -3.56
C SER A 110 -1.10 17.20 -3.36
N PRO A 111 -1.61 17.55 -2.14
CA PRO A 111 -0.82 17.85 -0.94
C PRO A 111 -0.43 16.62 -0.09
N LEU A 112 -1.00 15.42 -0.33
CA LEU A 112 -0.74 14.21 0.47
C LEU A 112 0.75 13.91 0.65
N ARG A 113 1.57 14.19 -0.36
CA ARG A 113 3.03 14.07 -0.27
C ARG A 113 3.61 14.90 0.86
N GLN A 114 3.16 16.14 1.00
CA GLN A 114 3.63 17.03 2.07
C GLN A 114 3.12 16.55 3.43
N GLU A 115 1.86 16.14 3.51
CA GLU A 115 1.27 15.60 4.75
C GLU A 115 2.02 14.35 5.25
N ILE A 116 2.49 13.48 4.33
CA ILE A 116 3.30 12.32 4.68
C ILE A 116 4.65 12.74 5.28
N ARG A 117 5.32 13.73 4.70
CA ARG A 117 6.57 14.30 5.25
C ARG A 117 6.36 14.88 6.63
N ASP A 118 5.37 15.76 6.75
CA ASP A 118 5.06 16.42 8.02
C ASP A 118 4.71 15.40 9.12
N ALA A 119 4.02 14.31 8.76
CA ALA A 119 3.72 13.23 9.69
C ALA A 119 4.98 12.51 10.19
N VAL A 120 5.95 12.24 9.30
CA VAL A 120 7.23 11.61 9.67
C VAL A 120 8.08 12.56 10.51
N ASP A 121 8.17 13.82 10.14
CA ASP A 121 8.91 14.84 10.91
C ASP A 121 8.33 15.01 12.33
N ASN A 122 7.00 14.98 12.45
CA ASN A 122 6.32 14.99 13.74
C ASN A 122 6.62 13.73 14.56
N LEU A 123 6.65 12.54 13.93
CA LEU A 123 7.01 11.29 14.59
C LEU A 123 8.46 11.31 15.09
N LEU A 124 9.40 11.76 14.27
CA LEU A 124 10.81 11.92 14.65
C LEU A 124 10.96 12.86 15.82
N THR A 125 10.38 14.06 15.73
CA THR A 125 10.45 15.07 16.77
C THR A 125 9.86 14.59 18.11
N ALA A 126 8.76 13.83 18.05
CA ALA A 126 8.08 13.34 19.26
C ALA A 126 8.79 12.16 19.94
N ASN A 127 9.54 11.33 19.20
CA ASN A 127 10.15 10.10 19.72
C ASN A 127 11.66 10.20 19.92
N ASN A 128 12.40 10.54 18.88
CA ASN A 128 13.84 10.65 18.90
C ASN A 128 14.32 11.66 17.85
N PRO A 129 14.47 12.95 18.22
CA PRO A 129 14.89 14.00 17.28
C PRO A 129 16.25 13.76 16.64
N ASP A 130 17.13 13.01 17.31
CA ASP A 130 18.50 12.73 16.87
C ASP A 130 18.61 11.39 16.14
N PHE A 131 17.48 10.71 15.84
CA PHE A 131 17.47 9.39 15.22
C PHE A 131 18.08 9.39 13.82
N LEU A 132 17.71 10.37 12.99
CA LEU A 132 18.31 10.64 11.69
C LEU A 132 18.41 12.15 11.47
N ASP A 133 19.57 12.61 11.02
CA ASP A 133 19.71 14.01 10.60
C ASP A 133 19.11 14.23 9.19
N HIS A 134 18.91 15.49 8.84
CA HIS A 134 18.35 15.87 7.53
C HIS A 134 19.20 15.33 6.36
N THR A 135 20.54 15.27 6.52
CA THR A 135 21.44 14.76 5.49
C THR A 135 21.24 13.27 5.27
N GLN A 136 21.05 12.50 6.34
CA GLN A 136 20.75 11.07 6.27
C GLN A 136 19.39 10.83 5.64
N MET A 137 18.39 11.62 6.00
CA MET A 137 17.05 11.56 5.38
C MET A 137 17.11 11.85 3.87
N ASP A 138 17.87 12.86 3.45
CA ASP A 138 18.01 13.24 2.04
C ASP A 138 18.84 12.25 1.23
N SER A 139 19.70 11.47 1.87
CA SER A 139 20.50 10.42 1.23
C SER A 139 19.68 9.16 0.89
N LEU A 140 18.51 9.00 1.48
CA LEU A 140 17.57 7.91 1.17
C LEU A 140 16.71 8.29 -0.04
N VAL A 141 17.16 7.88 -1.24
CA VAL A 141 16.55 8.25 -2.50
C VAL A 141 15.76 7.08 -3.09
N VAL A 142 14.49 7.30 -3.42
CA VAL A 142 13.66 6.39 -4.19
C VAL A 142 13.45 6.99 -5.59
N ILE A 143 13.89 6.29 -6.63
CA ILE A 143 13.72 6.74 -8.02
C ILE A 143 12.67 5.87 -8.69
N PRO A 144 11.43 6.38 -8.90
CA PRO A 144 10.41 5.63 -9.62
C PRO A 144 10.75 5.54 -11.10
N SER A 145 10.51 4.38 -11.71
CA SER A 145 10.75 4.15 -13.14
C SER A 145 9.89 5.02 -14.06
N ASN A 146 8.67 5.34 -13.60
CA ASN A 146 7.74 6.25 -14.28
C ASN A 146 7.09 7.18 -13.26
N ARG A 147 6.91 8.44 -13.62
CA ARG A 147 6.23 9.43 -12.80
C ARG A 147 5.04 9.98 -13.56
N VAL A 148 3.85 9.61 -13.13
CA VAL A 148 2.61 10.19 -13.65
C VAL A 148 2.07 11.14 -12.60
N GLU A 149 2.02 12.43 -12.92
CA GLU A 149 1.36 13.40 -12.05
C GLU A 149 -0.14 13.11 -12.02
N ILE A 150 -0.70 13.08 -10.82
CA ILE A 150 -2.12 12.89 -10.58
C ILE A 150 -2.66 14.16 -9.95
N ASP A 151 -3.78 14.64 -10.49
CA ASP A 151 -4.50 15.76 -9.92
C ASP A 151 -5.09 15.35 -8.55
N ALA A 152 -4.74 16.11 -7.51
CA ALA A 152 -5.29 15.91 -6.17
C ALA A 152 -6.81 16.02 -6.13
N ASN A 153 -7.40 16.88 -6.99
CA ASN A 153 -8.85 17.02 -7.13
C ASN A 153 -9.54 15.78 -7.73
N VAL A 154 -8.76 14.87 -8.30
CA VAL A 154 -9.22 13.55 -8.75
C VAL A 154 -8.93 12.49 -7.71
N PHE A 155 -7.70 12.48 -7.17
CA PHE A 155 -7.24 11.43 -6.27
C PHE A 155 -8.01 11.45 -4.93
N ILE A 156 -8.09 12.61 -4.28
CA ILE A 156 -8.66 12.72 -2.94
C ILE A 156 -10.15 12.33 -2.91
N PRO A 157 -11.01 12.85 -3.78
CA PRO A 157 -12.42 12.43 -3.80
C PRO A 157 -12.61 10.96 -4.15
N LEU A 158 -11.77 10.40 -5.03
CA LEU A 158 -11.82 8.97 -5.36
C LEU A 158 -11.36 8.11 -4.18
N PHE A 159 -10.31 8.51 -3.47
CA PHE A 159 -9.82 7.84 -2.28
C PHE A 159 -10.89 7.79 -1.19
N HIS A 160 -11.56 8.92 -0.93
CA HIS A 160 -12.67 8.96 0.04
C HIS A 160 -13.86 8.10 -0.41
N ALA A 161 -14.21 8.13 -1.70
CA ALA A 161 -15.27 7.28 -2.23
C ALA A 161 -14.95 5.78 -2.08
N TRP A 162 -13.68 5.40 -2.31
CA TRP A 162 -13.20 4.04 -2.07
C TRP A 162 -13.25 3.66 -0.58
N GLN A 163 -12.75 4.53 0.28
CA GLN A 163 -12.71 4.31 1.74
C GLN A 163 -14.11 4.13 2.34
N ASN A 164 -15.07 4.93 1.87
CA ASN A 164 -16.46 4.92 2.37
C ASN A 164 -17.37 3.96 1.58
N HIS A 165 -16.82 3.21 0.62
CA HIS A 165 -17.60 2.35 -0.28
C HIS A 165 -18.72 3.11 -1.00
N GLU A 166 -18.40 4.30 -1.49
CA GLU A 166 -19.36 5.22 -2.10
C GLU A 166 -19.24 5.19 -3.62
N ILE A 167 -20.38 5.19 -4.30
CA ILE A 167 -20.46 5.32 -5.75
C ILE A 167 -20.05 6.73 -6.13
N CYS A 168 -19.26 6.87 -7.19
CA CYS A 168 -18.87 8.18 -7.71
C CYS A 168 -19.28 8.35 -9.18
N ARG A 169 -19.51 9.62 -9.57
CA ARG A 169 -19.59 10.03 -10.98
C ARG A 169 -18.20 10.46 -11.42
N ILE A 170 -17.73 9.88 -12.52
CA ILE A 170 -16.40 10.12 -13.06
C ILE A 170 -16.55 10.68 -14.49
N THR A 171 -15.99 11.84 -14.75
CA THR A 171 -15.74 12.33 -16.10
C THR A 171 -14.43 11.70 -16.59
N TYR A 172 -14.50 10.80 -17.56
CA TYR A 172 -13.38 9.97 -18.02
C TYR A 172 -13.06 10.18 -19.50
N GLN A 173 -11.79 10.42 -19.80
CA GLN A 173 -11.28 10.51 -21.16
C GLN A 173 -10.74 9.14 -21.62
N SER A 174 -11.37 8.55 -22.64
CA SER A 174 -10.92 7.27 -23.21
C SER A 174 -9.60 7.42 -23.98
N SER A 175 -8.98 6.29 -24.36
CA SER A 175 -7.78 6.29 -25.22
C SER A 175 -8.04 6.93 -26.60
N HIS A 176 -9.27 6.92 -27.07
CA HIS A 176 -9.72 7.55 -28.33
C HIS A 176 -10.10 9.02 -28.15
N ARG A 177 -9.81 9.63 -26.99
CA ARG A 177 -10.10 11.00 -26.60
C ARG A 177 -11.58 11.33 -26.36
N ASP A 178 -12.48 10.36 -26.42
CA ASP A 178 -13.88 10.57 -26.08
C ASP A 178 -14.04 10.81 -24.58
N ILE A 179 -14.80 11.83 -24.23
CA ILE A 179 -15.13 12.14 -22.85
C ILE A 179 -16.49 11.49 -22.54
N THR A 180 -16.54 10.73 -21.46
CA THR A 180 -17.75 10.04 -21.01
C THR A 180 -17.97 10.26 -19.53
N GLU A 181 -19.23 10.42 -19.13
CA GLU A 181 -19.61 10.37 -17.73
C GLU A 181 -19.93 8.92 -17.33
N ARG A 182 -19.41 8.51 -16.19
CA ARG A 182 -19.54 7.15 -15.70
C ARG A 182 -19.96 7.15 -14.23
N LYS A 183 -20.99 6.37 -13.92
CA LYS A 183 -21.27 5.98 -12.55
C LYS A 183 -20.39 4.76 -12.25
N PHE A 184 -19.60 4.81 -11.17
CA PHE A 184 -18.54 3.84 -10.90
C PHE A 184 -18.48 3.49 -9.41
N GLU A 185 -18.28 2.22 -9.11
CA GLU A 185 -18.08 1.66 -7.79
C GLU A 185 -16.60 1.32 -7.60
N PRO A 186 -15.79 2.14 -6.92
CA PRO A 186 -14.37 1.88 -6.73
C PRO A 186 -14.14 0.79 -5.67
N HIS A 187 -13.92 -0.46 -6.10
CA HIS A 187 -13.67 -1.57 -5.20
C HIS A 187 -12.21 -1.67 -4.75
N VAL A 188 -11.26 -1.30 -5.62
CA VAL A 188 -9.82 -1.40 -5.36
C VAL A 188 -9.10 -0.20 -5.98
N LEU A 189 -8.14 0.36 -5.24
CA LEU A 189 -7.13 1.27 -5.77
C LEU A 189 -5.83 0.50 -5.96
N VAL A 190 -5.24 0.61 -7.14
CA VAL A 190 -4.03 -0.12 -7.53
C VAL A 190 -3.00 0.87 -8.08
N PHE A 191 -1.81 0.84 -7.49
CA PHE A 191 -0.64 1.49 -8.09
C PHE A 191 0.16 0.44 -8.87
N TYR A 192 0.24 0.61 -10.18
CA TYR A 192 0.87 -0.37 -11.08
C TYR A 192 1.67 0.35 -12.16
N ASP A 193 2.93 -0.01 -12.32
CA ASP A 193 3.87 0.54 -13.32
C ASP A 193 3.89 2.08 -13.37
N GLY A 194 3.92 2.71 -12.19
CA GLY A 194 3.95 4.17 -12.06
C GLY A 194 2.61 4.88 -12.21
N VAL A 195 1.51 4.14 -12.38
CA VAL A 195 0.17 4.72 -12.61
C VAL A 195 -0.83 4.21 -11.58
N TRP A 196 -1.66 5.10 -11.07
CA TRP A 196 -2.80 4.74 -10.24
C TRP A 196 -4.01 4.35 -11.09
N TYR A 197 -4.67 3.27 -10.69
CA TYR A 197 -5.91 2.77 -11.26
C TYR A 197 -6.96 2.57 -10.17
N ALA A 198 -8.22 2.81 -10.53
CA ALA A 198 -9.36 2.32 -9.77
C ALA A 198 -10.00 1.15 -10.52
N LYS A 199 -10.04 -0.04 -9.88
CA LYS A 199 -10.76 -1.20 -10.41
C LYS A 199 -12.10 -1.34 -9.71
N GLY A 200 -13.15 -1.50 -10.49
CA GLY A 200 -14.50 -1.53 -9.96
C GLY A 200 -15.57 -1.72 -11.00
N PHE A 201 -16.85 -1.67 -10.59
CA PHE A 201 -17.97 -1.85 -11.47
C PHE A 201 -18.35 -0.53 -12.17
N CYS A 202 -18.35 -0.55 -13.49
CA CYS A 202 -18.73 0.59 -14.32
C CYS A 202 -20.17 0.41 -14.83
N HIS A 203 -21.11 1.19 -14.32
CA HIS A 203 -22.53 1.10 -14.69
C HIS A 203 -22.77 1.39 -16.18
N LEU A 204 -21.99 2.30 -16.80
CA LEU A 204 -22.09 2.59 -18.22
C LEU A 204 -21.75 1.39 -19.11
N LYS A 205 -20.73 0.64 -18.71
CA LYS A 205 -20.30 -0.57 -19.45
C LYS A 205 -20.93 -1.86 -18.94
N LYS A 206 -21.62 -1.79 -17.78
CA LYS A 206 -22.22 -2.94 -17.07
C LYS A 206 -21.21 -4.07 -16.80
N ASP A 207 -19.97 -3.68 -16.50
CA ASP A 207 -18.85 -4.60 -16.36
C ASP A 207 -17.77 -4.05 -15.44
N VAL A 208 -16.89 -4.93 -14.94
CA VAL A 208 -15.72 -4.54 -14.15
C VAL A 208 -14.68 -3.90 -15.06
N ARG A 209 -14.19 -2.72 -14.66
CA ARG A 209 -13.18 -1.98 -15.42
C ARG A 209 -12.09 -1.45 -14.50
N ALA A 210 -10.86 -1.40 -15.01
CA ALA A 210 -9.78 -0.63 -14.43
C ALA A 210 -9.70 0.73 -15.16
N LEU A 211 -9.87 1.79 -14.41
CA LEU A 211 -9.82 3.16 -14.91
C LEU A 211 -8.55 3.85 -14.41
N ALA A 212 -7.70 4.31 -15.32
CA ALA A 212 -6.51 5.06 -14.96
C ALA A 212 -6.91 6.45 -14.40
N LEU A 213 -6.39 6.82 -13.22
CA LEU A 213 -6.71 8.09 -12.59
C LEU A 213 -6.23 9.28 -13.44
N SER A 214 -5.10 9.14 -14.13
CA SER A 214 -4.57 10.16 -15.05
C SER A 214 -5.49 10.51 -16.22
N ARG A 215 -6.51 9.67 -16.48
CA ARG A 215 -7.54 9.91 -17.51
C ARG A 215 -8.86 10.42 -16.94
N MET A 216 -8.97 10.55 -15.62
CA MET A 216 -10.12 11.17 -14.97
C MET A 216 -9.96 12.68 -14.96
N LYS A 217 -11.02 13.39 -15.37
CA LYS A 217 -11.06 14.87 -15.38
C LYS A 217 -11.79 15.42 -14.15
N ALA A 218 -12.75 14.63 -13.62
CA ALA A 218 -13.47 14.96 -12.41
C ALA A 218 -13.98 13.67 -11.74
N VAL A 219 -14.04 13.71 -10.42
CA VAL A 219 -14.63 12.66 -9.57
C VAL A 219 -15.54 13.32 -8.56
N VAL A 220 -16.80 12.92 -8.53
CA VAL A 220 -17.81 13.46 -7.61
C VAL A 220 -18.48 12.30 -6.87
N PRO A 221 -18.24 12.14 -5.56
CA PRO A 221 -18.99 11.22 -4.73
C PRO A 221 -20.49 11.48 -4.77
N THR A 222 -21.32 10.45 -4.65
CA THR A 222 -22.78 10.57 -4.82
C THR A 222 -23.58 10.49 -3.52
N GLY A 223 -22.94 10.14 -2.40
CA GLY A 223 -23.59 9.82 -1.12
C GLY A 223 -24.27 8.45 -1.10
N ILE A 224 -24.17 7.66 -2.18
CA ILE A 224 -24.78 6.33 -2.30
C ILE A 224 -23.70 5.29 -2.10
N THR A 225 -23.87 4.41 -1.13
CA THR A 225 -22.91 3.34 -0.84
C THR A 225 -23.17 2.09 -1.67
N PHE A 226 -22.14 1.28 -1.86
CA PHE A 226 -22.21 -0.06 -2.47
C PHE A 226 -21.59 -1.12 -1.53
N THR A 227 -21.91 -2.39 -1.77
CA THR A 227 -21.32 -3.50 -1.02
C THR A 227 -20.03 -3.95 -1.71
N PRO A 228 -18.86 -3.98 -1.01
CA PRO A 228 -17.61 -4.44 -1.57
C PRO A 228 -17.70 -5.87 -2.10
N ASN A 229 -17.23 -6.10 -3.34
CA ASN A 229 -17.20 -7.40 -3.96
C ASN A 229 -15.80 -8.02 -3.85
N GLN A 230 -15.68 -9.06 -3.01
CA GLN A 230 -14.42 -9.74 -2.74
C GLN A 230 -13.79 -10.37 -4.00
N LYS A 231 -14.58 -10.79 -4.99
CA LYS A 231 -14.05 -11.32 -6.26
C LYS A 231 -13.32 -10.23 -7.05
N ILE A 232 -13.88 -9.00 -7.09
CA ILE A 232 -13.24 -7.86 -7.76
C ILE A 232 -11.93 -7.50 -7.03
N ILE A 233 -11.96 -7.47 -5.67
CA ILE A 233 -10.79 -7.15 -4.87
C ILE A 233 -9.66 -8.16 -5.12
N ARG A 234 -9.95 -9.45 -5.03
CA ARG A 234 -8.97 -10.51 -5.27
C ARG A 234 -8.43 -10.50 -6.70
N SER A 235 -9.28 -10.25 -7.70
CA SER A 235 -8.85 -10.19 -9.09
C SER A 235 -7.81 -9.09 -9.36
N ALA A 236 -7.76 -8.04 -8.54
CA ALA A 236 -6.76 -6.97 -8.69
C ALA A 236 -5.37 -7.36 -8.17
N THR A 237 -5.27 -8.40 -7.32
CA THR A 237 -4.02 -8.87 -6.71
C THR A 237 -3.50 -10.18 -7.33
N GLU A 238 -4.42 -11.03 -7.80
CA GLU A 238 -4.14 -12.39 -8.27
C GLU A 238 -4.15 -12.50 -9.81
N GLU A 239 -4.89 -11.61 -10.49
CA GLU A 239 -5.08 -11.62 -11.93
C GLU A 239 -4.56 -10.33 -12.59
N SER A 240 -4.62 -10.26 -13.92
CA SER A 240 -4.30 -9.04 -14.63
C SER A 240 -5.26 -7.90 -14.29
N LEU A 241 -4.69 -6.73 -14.04
CA LEU A 241 -5.48 -5.51 -13.77
C LEU A 241 -6.37 -5.12 -14.97
N PHE A 242 -5.92 -5.39 -16.19
CA PHE A 242 -6.52 -4.85 -17.43
C PHE A 242 -7.31 -5.86 -18.24
N GLU A 243 -6.84 -7.10 -18.32
CA GLU A 243 -7.47 -8.15 -19.12
C GLU A 243 -7.44 -9.47 -18.36
N PRO A 244 -8.59 -10.17 -18.30
CA PRO A 244 -8.65 -11.50 -17.71
C PRO A 244 -8.11 -12.59 -18.65
N GLU A 245 -7.48 -12.24 -19.79
CA GLU A 245 -6.94 -13.24 -20.72
C GLU A 245 -5.73 -13.92 -20.09
N ILE A 246 -5.95 -15.12 -19.59
CA ILE A 246 -4.94 -15.97 -19.01
C ILE A 246 -4.43 -16.95 -20.05
N VAL A 247 -3.13 -17.02 -20.24
CA VAL A 247 -2.46 -18.03 -21.05
C VAL A 247 -1.87 -19.12 -20.16
N LYS A 248 -1.92 -20.35 -20.64
CA LYS A 248 -1.46 -21.54 -19.91
C LYS A 248 -0.23 -22.16 -20.57
N ASN A 249 0.50 -22.96 -19.80
CA ASN A 249 1.68 -23.70 -20.26
C ASN A 249 2.71 -22.76 -20.92
N VAL A 250 3.05 -21.70 -20.19
CA VAL A 250 3.98 -20.69 -20.67
C VAL A 250 5.40 -21.22 -20.48
N VAL A 251 6.19 -21.16 -21.57
CA VAL A 251 7.63 -21.45 -21.56
C VAL A 251 8.35 -20.27 -22.19
N ILE A 252 9.29 -19.70 -21.45
CA ILE A 252 10.12 -18.57 -21.89
C ILE A 252 11.56 -19.01 -21.81
N ARG A 253 12.30 -18.93 -22.91
CA ARG A 253 13.74 -19.13 -22.92
C ARG A 253 14.44 -17.81 -22.67
N CYS A 254 15.36 -17.82 -21.74
CA CYS A 254 16.18 -16.69 -21.33
C CYS A 254 17.66 -16.99 -21.66
N ASP A 255 18.40 -15.98 -22.10
CA ASP A 255 19.84 -16.10 -22.28
C ASP A 255 20.59 -16.16 -20.94
N SER A 256 21.90 -16.30 -20.96
CA SER A 256 22.75 -16.40 -19.77
C SER A 256 22.69 -15.15 -18.88
N TYR A 257 22.56 -13.96 -19.46
CA TYR A 257 22.41 -12.70 -18.71
C TYR A 257 21.09 -12.69 -17.94
N LEU A 258 19.99 -12.95 -18.63
CA LEU A 258 18.66 -12.91 -18.01
C LEU A 258 18.45 -14.06 -17.02
N SER A 259 19.09 -15.22 -17.25
CA SER A 259 19.05 -16.38 -16.37
C SER A 259 19.48 -16.06 -14.94
N SER A 260 20.50 -15.22 -14.76
CA SER A 260 20.94 -14.76 -13.43
C SER A 260 19.94 -13.82 -12.76
N LEU A 261 19.26 -12.98 -13.54
CA LEU A 261 18.31 -11.99 -13.01
C LEU A 261 16.99 -12.62 -12.58
N VAL A 262 16.46 -13.59 -13.33
CA VAL A 262 15.15 -14.22 -13.03
C VAL A 262 15.18 -15.09 -11.77
N GLN A 263 16.37 -15.45 -11.26
CA GLN A 263 16.54 -16.13 -9.98
C GLN A 263 16.32 -15.19 -8.81
N THR A 264 16.78 -13.94 -8.91
CA THR A 264 16.65 -12.91 -7.86
C THR A 264 15.39 -12.05 -8.00
N HIS A 265 14.90 -11.90 -9.24
CA HIS A 265 13.71 -11.12 -9.57
C HIS A 265 12.72 -11.97 -10.39
N PRO A 266 12.00 -12.88 -9.74
CA PRO A 266 11.10 -13.80 -10.43
C PRO A 266 9.97 -13.07 -11.16
N LEU A 267 9.71 -13.51 -12.40
CA LEU A 267 8.57 -13.02 -13.18
C LEU A 267 7.23 -13.46 -12.55
N HIS A 268 7.18 -14.68 -12.03
CA HIS A 268 5.99 -15.28 -11.44
C HIS A 268 6.37 -16.04 -10.15
N PRO A 269 5.55 -15.97 -9.08
CA PRO A 269 5.87 -16.65 -7.82
C PRO A 269 5.94 -18.18 -7.94
N GLU A 270 5.21 -18.76 -8.88
CA GLU A 270 5.19 -20.21 -9.16
C GLU A 270 6.01 -20.58 -10.41
N GLN A 271 6.98 -19.76 -10.81
CA GLN A 271 7.85 -20.13 -11.94
C GLN A 271 8.82 -21.25 -11.57
N GLU A 272 8.98 -22.20 -12.47
CA GLU A 272 10.02 -23.23 -12.42
C GLU A 272 11.15 -22.85 -13.38
N ILE A 273 12.39 -22.89 -12.92
CA ILE A 273 13.58 -22.52 -13.70
C ILE A 273 14.31 -23.78 -14.09
N VAL A 274 14.43 -24.04 -15.39
CA VAL A 274 15.16 -25.19 -15.96
C VAL A 274 16.44 -24.67 -16.63
N PRO A 275 17.63 -24.99 -16.09
CA PRO A 275 18.89 -24.55 -16.67
C PRO A 275 19.13 -25.16 -18.05
N LEU A 276 19.78 -24.42 -18.94
CA LEU A 276 20.19 -24.86 -20.28
C LEU A 276 21.73 -24.98 -20.36
N PRO A 277 22.25 -25.85 -21.27
CA PRO A 277 23.70 -26.08 -21.40
C PRO A 277 24.50 -24.84 -21.84
N ASP A 278 23.87 -23.87 -22.46
CA ASP A 278 24.46 -22.60 -22.94
C ASP A 278 24.57 -21.53 -21.84
N GLY A 279 24.21 -21.86 -20.59
CA GLY A 279 24.16 -20.94 -19.46
C GLY A 279 22.86 -20.16 -19.35
N GLY A 280 21.96 -20.30 -20.30
CA GLY A 280 20.60 -19.77 -20.24
C GLY A 280 19.66 -20.61 -19.37
N CYS A 281 18.38 -20.29 -19.39
CA CYS A 281 17.35 -21.10 -18.71
C CYS A 281 16.01 -21.04 -19.44
N GLU A 282 15.14 -21.99 -19.13
CA GLU A 282 13.72 -21.90 -19.45
C GLU A 282 12.89 -21.65 -18.19
N LEU A 283 11.98 -20.70 -18.27
CA LEU A 283 10.98 -20.42 -17.24
C LEU A 283 9.70 -21.16 -17.64
N HIS A 284 9.26 -22.08 -16.78
CA HIS A 284 8.00 -22.80 -16.93
C HIS A 284 6.97 -22.24 -15.98
N ILE A 285 5.85 -21.71 -16.50
CA ILE A 285 4.78 -21.09 -15.72
C ILE A 285 3.44 -21.72 -16.14
N LYS A 286 2.69 -22.26 -15.18
CA LYS A 286 1.42 -22.96 -15.45
C LYS A 286 0.39 -22.05 -16.11
N ALA A 287 0.24 -20.85 -15.59
CA ALA A 287 -0.71 -19.87 -16.10
C ALA A 287 -0.28 -18.46 -15.72
N MET A 288 -0.43 -17.50 -16.60
CA MET A 288 -0.21 -16.08 -16.30
C MET A 288 -0.99 -15.17 -17.25
N SER A 289 -1.09 -13.89 -16.89
CA SER A 289 -1.70 -12.87 -17.75
C SER A 289 -0.93 -12.72 -19.07
N LYS A 290 -1.64 -12.78 -20.19
CA LYS A 290 -1.08 -12.52 -21.52
C LYS A 290 -0.44 -11.14 -21.61
N TYR A 291 -1.10 -10.11 -21.05
CA TYR A 291 -0.58 -8.76 -21.02
C TYR A 291 0.77 -8.69 -20.31
N ARG A 292 0.86 -9.28 -19.11
CA ARG A 292 2.10 -9.31 -18.33
C ARG A 292 3.21 -10.07 -19.07
N LEU A 293 2.87 -11.20 -19.68
CA LEU A 293 3.82 -11.99 -20.46
C LEU A 293 4.38 -11.20 -21.64
N VAL A 294 3.52 -10.57 -22.45
CA VAL A 294 3.93 -9.77 -23.61
C VAL A 294 4.77 -8.56 -23.20
N THR A 295 4.31 -7.78 -22.25
CA THR A 295 5.03 -6.57 -21.80
C THR A 295 6.38 -6.90 -21.18
N TRP A 296 6.46 -7.95 -20.36
CA TRP A 296 7.71 -8.39 -19.78
C TRP A 296 8.71 -8.85 -20.85
N THR A 297 8.26 -9.71 -21.79
CA THR A 297 9.13 -10.22 -22.86
C THR A 297 9.64 -9.09 -23.76
N MET A 298 8.78 -8.15 -24.14
CA MET A 298 9.18 -7.00 -24.96
C MET A 298 10.18 -6.09 -24.24
N ARG A 299 10.12 -5.99 -22.93
CA ARG A 299 11.12 -5.27 -22.11
C ARG A 299 12.51 -5.94 -22.15
N GLN A 300 12.56 -7.26 -22.27
CA GLN A 300 13.83 -8.01 -22.31
C GLN A 300 14.51 -7.96 -23.70
N CYS A 301 13.82 -7.37 -24.69
CA CYS A 301 14.33 -7.28 -26.07
C CYS A 301 14.70 -8.68 -26.64
N SER A 302 15.99 -8.87 -26.98
CA SER A 302 16.50 -10.13 -27.54
C SER A 302 16.87 -11.18 -26.48
N ASN A 303 16.86 -10.84 -25.19
CA ASN A 303 17.31 -11.73 -24.12
C ASN A 303 16.25 -12.77 -23.69
N ALA A 304 15.00 -12.60 -24.16
CA ALA A 304 13.91 -13.52 -23.86
C ALA A 304 13.14 -13.92 -25.14
N GLU A 305 12.86 -15.22 -25.27
CA GLU A 305 12.04 -15.79 -26.34
C GLU A 305 10.87 -16.57 -25.76
N ILE A 306 9.65 -16.31 -26.25
CA ILE A 306 8.50 -17.17 -25.92
C ILE A 306 8.53 -18.44 -26.77
N VAL A 307 8.74 -19.58 -26.10
CA VAL A 307 8.68 -20.90 -26.72
C VAL A 307 7.24 -21.36 -26.80
N SER A 308 6.45 -21.18 -25.73
CA SER A 308 5.04 -21.51 -25.62
C SER A 308 4.27 -20.44 -24.84
N PRO A 309 3.01 -20.14 -25.20
CA PRO A 309 2.22 -20.70 -26.33
C PRO A 309 2.52 -20.00 -27.67
N ALA A 310 2.38 -20.72 -28.75
CA ALA A 310 2.68 -20.22 -30.10
C ALA A 310 1.85 -18.99 -30.52
N SER A 311 0.63 -18.85 -29.99
CA SER A 311 -0.22 -17.68 -30.24
C SER A 311 0.40 -16.37 -29.68
N VAL A 312 1.03 -16.41 -28.51
CA VAL A 312 1.70 -15.25 -27.90
C VAL A 312 3.01 -14.97 -28.62
N ARG A 313 3.78 -16.01 -28.98
CA ARG A 313 4.98 -15.88 -29.81
C ARG A 313 4.68 -15.15 -31.12
N LYS A 314 3.61 -15.57 -31.83
CA LYS A 314 3.15 -14.89 -33.05
C LYS A 314 2.79 -13.43 -32.79
N HIS A 315 2.07 -13.15 -31.71
CA HIS A 315 1.68 -11.78 -31.36
C HIS A 315 2.90 -10.87 -31.12
N ILE A 316 3.92 -11.34 -30.40
CA ILE A 316 5.17 -10.60 -30.21
C ILE A 316 5.91 -10.37 -31.54
N LEU A 317 5.93 -11.39 -32.42
CA LEU A 317 6.55 -11.24 -33.73
C LEU A 317 5.86 -10.16 -34.57
N ASP A 318 4.52 -10.09 -34.51
CA ASP A 318 3.75 -9.09 -35.24
C ASP A 318 4.00 -7.66 -34.66
N LEU A 319 4.05 -7.53 -33.33
CA LEU A 319 4.43 -6.27 -32.68
C LEU A 319 5.85 -5.82 -33.06
N ALA A 320 6.81 -6.73 -33.06
CA ALA A 320 8.19 -6.44 -33.43
C ALA A 320 8.29 -5.95 -34.90
N LYS A 321 7.56 -6.59 -35.81
CA LYS A 321 7.47 -6.14 -37.23
C LYS A 321 6.91 -4.72 -37.33
N GLU A 322 5.88 -4.40 -36.55
CA GLU A 322 5.33 -3.03 -36.52
C GLU A 322 6.36 -2.00 -36.00
N VAL A 323 7.11 -2.35 -34.95
CA VAL A 323 8.19 -1.52 -34.43
C VAL A 323 9.22 -1.27 -35.52
N VAL A 324 9.73 -2.33 -36.15
CA VAL A 324 10.70 -2.21 -37.26
C VAL A 324 10.14 -1.33 -38.37
N LYS A 325 8.90 -1.55 -38.82
CA LYS A 325 8.25 -0.76 -39.86
C LYS A 325 8.18 0.75 -39.52
N LYS A 326 7.91 1.07 -38.26
CA LYS A 326 7.85 2.48 -37.80
C LYS A 326 9.23 3.15 -37.80
N HIS A 327 10.25 2.43 -37.35
CA HIS A 327 11.60 2.97 -37.22
C HIS A 327 12.45 2.87 -38.49
N SER A 328 12.03 2.04 -39.47
CA SER A 328 12.67 1.96 -40.80
C SER A 328 12.24 3.06 -41.76
N LYS A 329 11.25 3.90 -41.42
CA LYS A 329 10.95 5.08 -42.21
C LYS A 329 12.16 6.00 -42.13
N LYS A 330 12.77 6.37 -43.31
CA LYS A 330 13.89 7.28 -43.41
C LYS A 330 13.61 8.50 -42.53
N ILE A 331 14.50 8.76 -41.56
CA ILE A 331 14.58 10.03 -40.87
C ILE A 331 14.96 11.04 -41.98
N SER A 332 14.03 11.89 -42.39
CA SER A 332 14.33 13.02 -43.23
C SER A 332 15.23 13.91 -42.41
N THR A 333 16.53 13.89 -42.66
CA THR A 333 17.50 14.84 -42.16
C THR A 333 17.10 16.19 -42.75
N ASN A 334 16.37 16.97 -41.97
CA ASN A 334 16.35 18.41 -42.19
C ASN A 334 17.73 18.94 -41.75
N THR A 335 18.58 19.14 -42.71
CA THR A 335 19.75 20.00 -42.60
C THR A 335 19.29 21.44 -42.50
#